data_30f70c15e3cc2a05ce40ecf8db108481
#
_entry.id   30f70c15e3cc2a05ce40ecf8db108481
#
_cell.length_a   1.000
_cell.length_b   1.000
_cell.length_c   1.000
_cell.angle_alpha   90.00
_cell.angle_beta   90.00
_cell.angle_gamma   90.00
#
_symmetry.space_group_name_H-M   'P 1'
#
loop_
_entity.id
_entity.type
_entity.pdbx_description
1 polymer ?
#
loop_
_entity_poly.entity_id
_entity_poly.type
_entity_poly.pdbx_seq_one_letter_code
_entity_poly.pdbx_strand_id
1 'polypeptide(L)'
;MNELNKNKKLAELEALLFIYGEPISFKKISEVLEITEDDVLKLVEDFKESLEGENRGLTLLFSEEKIQIGTKPEFISILEKLIKKEISEDLTPASLETLALILYFSPISRSKIEYHRGVDSSFILKSLLLRGLIERYPDPKMPNAYLYVPSFNLLRHLGISKKEDLPDYEKFNELNKKFEEGKLAQENSNPLEENLSEEEQNKNQNEKTEN
;
A
#
# COMPACT_ATOMS: atom_id res chain seq x y z
N MET A 1 -12.81 -20.55 24.58
CA MET A 1 -13.51 -19.35 24.07
C MET A 1 -14.99 -19.69 23.92
N ASN A 2 -15.92 -18.83 24.37
CA ASN A 2 -17.37 -19.07 24.27
C ASN A 2 -17.79 -18.97 22.79
N GLU A 3 -18.75 -19.78 22.29
CA GLU A 3 -19.14 -19.80 20.87
C GLU A 3 -19.50 -18.41 20.29
N LEU A 4 -20.15 -17.58 21.08
CA LEU A 4 -20.50 -16.21 20.67
C LEU A 4 -19.25 -15.36 20.42
N ASN A 5 -18.21 -15.54 21.21
CA ASN A 5 -16.93 -14.84 21.06
C ASN A 5 -16.12 -15.39 19.89
N LYS A 6 -16.22 -16.70 19.62
CA LYS A 6 -15.58 -17.36 18.48
C LYS A 6 -16.14 -16.82 17.14
N ASN A 7 -17.46 -16.76 17.00
CA ASN A 7 -18.11 -16.23 15.80
C ASN A 7 -17.77 -14.76 15.55
N LYS A 8 -17.66 -13.95 16.61
CA LYS A 8 -17.21 -12.57 16.51
C LYS A 8 -15.77 -12.47 16.00
N LYS A 9 -14.86 -13.28 16.54
CA LYS A 9 -13.46 -13.31 16.14
C LYS A 9 -13.28 -13.81 14.69
N LEU A 10 -14.12 -14.73 14.22
CA LEU A 10 -14.14 -15.14 12.80
C LEU A 10 -14.52 -13.96 11.89
N ALA A 11 -15.56 -13.21 12.25
CA ALA A 11 -15.94 -12.02 11.49
C ALA A 11 -14.87 -10.92 11.52
N GLU A 12 -14.22 -10.72 12.67
CA GLU A 12 -13.09 -9.78 12.79
C GLU A 12 -11.90 -10.20 11.90
N LEU A 13 -11.57 -11.51 11.84
CA LEU A 13 -10.53 -12.05 10.96
C LEU A 13 -10.89 -11.85 9.48
N GLU A 14 -12.13 -12.18 9.09
CA GLU A 14 -12.61 -11.97 7.72
C GLU A 14 -12.48 -10.51 7.30
N ALA A 15 -12.97 -9.58 8.14
CA ALA A 15 -12.88 -8.15 7.89
C ALA A 15 -11.43 -7.66 7.79
N LEU A 16 -10.54 -8.14 8.67
CA LEU A 16 -9.12 -7.82 8.66
C LEU A 16 -8.46 -8.28 7.36
N LEU A 17 -8.67 -9.53 6.96
CA LEU A 17 -8.09 -10.10 5.73
C LEU A 17 -8.61 -9.38 4.47
N PHE A 18 -9.89 -9.02 4.46
CA PHE A 18 -10.51 -8.29 3.36
C PHE A 18 -9.90 -6.89 3.17
N ILE A 19 -9.82 -6.10 4.26
CA ILE A 19 -9.32 -4.73 4.18
C ILE A 19 -7.79 -4.68 3.96
N TYR A 20 -7.06 -5.66 4.52
CA TYR A 20 -5.62 -5.71 4.38
C TYR A 20 -5.21 -6.04 2.93
N GLY A 21 -5.91 -6.97 2.28
CA GLY A 21 -5.77 -7.29 0.85
C GLY A 21 -4.44 -7.90 0.41
N GLU A 22 -3.49 -8.08 1.32
CA GLU A 22 -2.11 -8.54 1.12
C GLU A 22 -1.82 -9.74 2.04
N PRO A 23 -0.74 -10.53 1.82
CA PRO A 23 -0.35 -11.56 2.77
C PRO A 23 0.02 -10.99 4.14
N ILE A 24 -0.75 -11.34 5.17
CA ILE A 24 -0.57 -10.89 6.56
C ILE A 24 -0.02 -12.02 7.43
N SER A 25 0.94 -11.72 8.32
CA SER A 25 1.53 -12.72 9.22
C SER A 25 0.63 -13.06 10.40
N PHE A 26 0.72 -14.28 10.92
CA PHE A 26 0.02 -14.71 12.13
C PHE A 26 0.30 -13.81 13.32
N LYS A 27 1.55 -13.40 13.49
CA LYS A 27 1.96 -12.44 14.51
C LYS A 27 1.20 -11.11 14.39
N LYS A 28 1.07 -10.57 13.18
CA LYS A 28 0.33 -9.32 12.97
C LYS A 28 -1.16 -9.47 13.23
N ILE A 29 -1.75 -10.61 12.86
CA ILE A 29 -3.14 -10.94 13.19
C ILE A 29 -3.33 -11.02 14.71
N SER A 30 -2.43 -11.70 15.42
CA SER A 30 -2.41 -11.82 16.89
C SER A 30 -2.40 -10.44 17.56
N GLU A 31 -1.53 -9.53 17.11
CA GLU A 31 -1.45 -8.15 17.61
C GLU A 31 -2.76 -7.38 17.40
N VAL A 32 -3.34 -7.46 16.19
CA VAL A 32 -4.53 -6.68 15.83
C VAL A 32 -5.80 -7.21 16.48
N LEU A 33 -5.94 -8.55 16.58
CA LEU A 33 -7.11 -9.18 17.20
C LEU A 33 -6.98 -9.35 18.72
N GLU A 34 -5.83 -8.99 19.31
CA GLU A 34 -5.52 -9.12 20.72
C GLU A 34 -5.75 -10.54 21.25
N ILE A 35 -5.23 -11.54 20.53
CA ILE A 35 -5.28 -12.97 20.88
C ILE A 35 -3.90 -13.59 20.72
N THR A 36 -3.69 -14.79 21.28
CA THR A 36 -2.41 -15.51 21.14
C THR A 36 -2.23 -16.04 19.72
N GLU A 37 -0.97 -16.27 19.28
CA GLU A 37 -0.70 -16.89 17.96
C GLU A 37 -1.30 -18.29 17.84
N ASP A 38 -1.35 -19.08 18.93
CA ASP A 38 -2.00 -20.38 18.97
C ASP A 38 -3.53 -20.28 18.73
N ASP A 39 -4.16 -19.20 19.24
CA ASP A 39 -5.58 -18.95 18.98
C ASP A 39 -5.80 -18.44 17.56
N VAL A 40 -4.86 -17.70 16.97
CA VAL A 40 -4.89 -17.31 15.56
C VAL A 40 -4.87 -18.55 14.66
N LEU A 41 -4.00 -19.52 14.92
CA LEU A 41 -3.92 -20.75 14.12
C LEU A 41 -5.26 -21.53 14.13
N LYS A 42 -5.88 -21.67 15.31
CA LYS A 42 -7.21 -22.30 15.42
C LYS A 42 -8.29 -21.51 14.69
N LEU A 43 -8.27 -20.18 14.84
CA LEU A 43 -9.23 -19.28 14.20
C LEU A 43 -9.11 -19.32 12.67
N VAL A 44 -7.89 -19.42 12.15
CA VAL A 44 -7.60 -19.52 10.73
C VAL A 44 -8.09 -20.87 10.16
N GLU A 45 -7.92 -21.97 10.90
CA GLU A 45 -8.45 -23.28 10.48
C GLU A 45 -9.99 -23.29 10.46
N ASP A 46 -10.64 -22.78 11.51
CA ASP A 46 -12.09 -22.62 11.54
C ASP A 46 -12.61 -21.72 10.38
N PHE A 47 -11.88 -20.66 10.07
CA PHE A 47 -12.24 -19.75 8.97
C PHE A 47 -12.07 -20.44 7.61
N LYS A 48 -10.99 -21.18 7.42
CA LYS A 48 -10.73 -21.98 6.23
C LYS A 48 -11.86 -22.98 5.99
N GLU A 49 -12.26 -23.75 7.02
CA GLU A 49 -13.39 -24.69 6.94
C GLU A 49 -14.69 -23.97 6.53
N SER A 50 -14.94 -22.76 7.05
CA SER A 50 -16.11 -21.96 6.69
C SER A 50 -16.16 -21.53 5.21
N LEU A 51 -15.00 -21.53 4.53
CA LEU A 51 -14.86 -21.21 3.12
C LEU A 51 -14.92 -22.42 2.19
N GLU A 52 -14.93 -23.66 2.70
CA GLU A 52 -14.94 -24.89 1.88
C GLU A 52 -16.28 -25.17 1.19
N GLY A 53 -17.37 -24.53 1.61
CA GLY A 53 -18.71 -24.76 1.02
C GLY A 53 -18.78 -24.40 -0.47
N GLU A 54 -19.61 -25.16 -1.22
CA GLU A 54 -19.85 -24.91 -2.66
C GLU A 54 -20.41 -23.50 -2.96
N ASN A 55 -21.03 -22.87 -1.97
CA ASN A 55 -21.59 -21.52 -2.09
C ASN A 55 -20.55 -20.40 -1.84
N ARG A 56 -19.28 -20.76 -1.67
CA ARG A 56 -18.21 -19.81 -1.35
C ARG A 56 -17.23 -19.71 -2.51
N GLY A 57 -17.00 -18.49 -2.98
CA GLY A 57 -16.04 -18.21 -4.06
C GLY A 57 -14.63 -17.85 -3.57
N LEU A 58 -14.47 -17.72 -2.24
CA LEU A 58 -13.20 -17.34 -1.62
C LEU A 58 -12.51 -18.55 -0.98
N THR A 59 -11.20 -18.46 -0.82
CA THR A 59 -10.36 -19.43 -0.13
C THR A 59 -9.23 -18.70 0.59
N LEU A 60 -8.52 -19.40 1.48
CA LEU A 60 -7.29 -18.90 2.08
C LEU A 60 -6.06 -19.42 1.32
N LEU A 61 -5.15 -18.53 1.03
CA LEU A 61 -3.83 -18.82 0.49
C LEU A 61 -2.82 -18.75 1.64
N PHE A 62 -1.90 -19.72 1.69
CA PHE A 62 -0.90 -19.84 2.73
C PHE A 62 0.49 -19.71 2.11
N SER A 63 1.37 -19.00 2.79
CA SER A 63 2.80 -18.91 2.48
C SER A 63 3.57 -18.80 3.79
N GLU A 64 4.27 -19.88 4.19
CA GLU A 64 5.02 -19.97 5.46
C GLU A 64 4.18 -19.52 6.66
N GLU A 65 4.48 -18.34 7.23
CA GLU A 65 3.80 -17.76 8.39
C GLU A 65 2.76 -16.69 8.02
N LYS A 66 2.33 -16.64 6.75
CA LYS A 66 1.39 -15.63 6.25
C LYS A 66 0.18 -16.26 5.60
N ILE A 67 -0.94 -15.55 5.70
CA ILE A 67 -2.18 -15.90 5.01
C ILE A 67 -2.71 -14.70 4.22
N GLN A 68 -3.47 -15.02 3.18
CA GLN A 68 -4.20 -14.04 2.38
C GLN A 68 -5.52 -14.65 1.92
N ILE A 69 -6.58 -13.85 1.87
CA ILE A 69 -7.83 -14.24 1.22
C ILE A 69 -7.66 -14.17 -0.30
N GLY A 70 -8.12 -15.17 -1.00
CA GLY A 70 -8.08 -15.25 -2.46
C GLY A 70 -9.35 -15.84 -3.02
N THR A 71 -9.43 -15.96 -4.34
CA THR A 71 -10.55 -16.61 -5.05
C THR A 71 -10.24 -18.08 -5.31
N LYS A 72 -11.26 -18.94 -5.27
CA LYS A 72 -11.09 -20.35 -5.61
C LYS A 72 -10.73 -20.50 -7.09
N PRO A 73 -9.85 -21.46 -7.43
CA PRO A 73 -9.40 -21.69 -8.81
C PRO A 73 -10.52 -21.99 -9.80
N GLU A 74 -11.61 -22.60 -9.36
CA GLU A 74 -12.77 -22.92 -10.19
C GLU A 74 -13.45 -21.70 -10.83
N PHE A 75 -13.27 -20.51 -10.24
CA PHE A 75 -13.82 -19.24 -10.75
C PHE A 75 -12.86 -18.48 -11.67
N ILE A 76 -11.70 -19.06 -12.04
CA ILE A 76 -10.68 -18.39 -12.86
C ILE A 76 -11.24 -17.90 -14.18
N SER A 77 -12.16 -18.65 -14.82
CA SER A 77 -12.76 -18.28 -16.09
C SER A 77 -13.60 -17.02 -16.05
N ILE A 78 -14.27 -16.76 -14.93
CA ILE A 78 -15.06 -15.53 -14.73
C ILE A 78 -14.15 -14.33 -14.43
N LEU A 79 -13.07 -14.59 -13.70
CA LEU A 79 -12.05 -13.57 -13.38
C LEU A 79 -11.28 -13.17 -14.65
N GLU A 80 -10.92 -14.12 -15.51
CA GLU A 80 -10.28 -13.85 -16.79
C GLU A 80 -11.15 -12.98 -17.72
N LYS A 81 -12.48 -13.16 -17.70
CA LYS A 81 -13.38 -12.31 -18.50
C LYS A 81 -13.34 -10.86 -18.02
N LEU A 82 -13.32 -10.64 -16.69
CA LEU A 82 -13.20 -9.32 -16.12
C LEU A 82 -11.85 -8.68 -16.48
N ILE A 83 -10.76 -9.42 -16.27
CA ILE A 83 -9.40 -8.97 -16.55
C ILE A 83 -9.23 -8.63 -18.04
N LYS A 84 -9.69 -9.51 -18.94
CA LYS A 84 -9.64 -9.28 -20.39
C LYS A 84 -10.39 -8.01 -20.79
N LYS A 85 -11.55 -7.77 -20.19
CA LYS A 85 -12.33 -6.56 -20.44
C LYS A 85 -11.55 -5.32 -19.98
N GLU A 86 -11.03 -5.29 -18.77
CA GLU A 86 -10.22 -4.17 -18.27
C GLU A 86 -8.95 -3.93 -19.10
N ILE A 87 -8.25 -5.00 -19.51
CA ILE A 87 -7.04 -4.89 -20.35
C ILE A 87 -7.34 -4.35 -21.73
N SER A 88 -8.53 -4.64 -22.31
CA SER A 88 -8.91 -4.18 -23.63
C SER A 88 -9.41 -2.74 -23.71
N GLU A 89 -9.77 -2.14 -22.57
CA GLU A 89 -10.18 -0.73 -22.52
C GLU A 89 -8.95 0.20 -22.61
N ASP A 90 -9.10 1.32 -23.29
CA ASP A 90 -8.07 2.35 -23.36
C ASP A 90 -7.77 2.91 -21.96
N LEU A 91 -6.52 3.33 -21.75
CA LEU A 91 -6.14 3.99 -20.51
C LEU A 91 -6.86 5.33 -20.39
N THR A 92 -7.50 5.56 -19.25
CA THR A 92 -8.10 6.87 -18.96
C THR A 92 -7.03 7.95 -18.82
N PRO A 93 -7.36 9.24 -19.01
CA PRO A 93 -6.43 10.34 -18.75
C PRO A 93 -5.79 10.27 -17.36
N ALA A 94 -6.57 9.93 -16.34
CA ALA A 94 -6.07 9.74 -14.99
C ALA A 94 -5.08 8.57 -14.85
N SER A 95 -5.29 7.48 -15.60
CA SER A 95 -4.36 6.35 -15.67
C SER A 95 -3.06 6.72 -16.40
N LEU A 96 -3.14 7.49 -17.47
CA LEU A 96 -1.97 7.99 -18.20
C LEU A 96 -1.13 8.94 -17.35
N GLU A 97 -1.76 9.86 -16.62
CA GLU A 97 -1.11 10.75 -15.68
C GLU A 97 -0.34 9.96 -14.59
N THR A 98 -1.01 8.97 -13.97
CA THR A 98 -0.38 8.12 -12.95
C THR A 98 0.77 7.31 -13.52
N LEU A 99 0.62 6.77 -14.73
CA LEU A 99 1.65 6.01 -15.43
C LEU A 99 2.86 6.90 -15.74
N ALA A 100 2.63 8.14 -16.17
CA ALA A 100 3.69 9.11 -16.41
C ALA A 100 4.48 9.43 -15.12
N LEU A 101 3.79 9.65 -13.98
CA LEU A 101 4.47 9.84 -12.69
C LEU A 101 5.37 8.64 -12.34
N ILE A 102 4.89 7.42 -12.57
CA ILE A 102 5.70 6.23 -12.31
C ILE A 102 6.88 6.12 -13.28
N LEU A 103 6.70 6.42 -14.56
CA LEU A 103 7.77 6.40 -15.57
C LEU A 103 8.89 7.37 -15.23
N TYR A 104 8.56 8.61 -14.89
CA TYR A 104 9.58 9.66 -14.67
C TYR A 104 10.18 9.65 -13.25
N PHE A 105 9.40 9.23 -12.23
CA PHE A 105 9.81 9.37 -10.82
C PHE A 105 10.04 8.04 -10.10
N SER A 106 10.03 6.91 -10.82
CA SER A 106 10.28 5.60 -10.21
C SER A 106 11.72 5.45 -9.65
N PRO A 107 11.88 4.75 -8.54
CA PRO A 107 10.84 4.11 -7.71
C PRO A 107 10.06 5.13 -6.89
N ILE A 108 8.71 5.05 -6.91
CA ILE A 108 7.82 6.02 -6.27
C ILE A 108 6.78 5.32 -5.40
N SER A 109 6.52 5.86 -4.20
CA SER A 109 5.50 5.33 -3.30
C SER A 109 4.09 5.81 -3.69
N ARG A 110 3.05 5.07 -3.24
CA ARG A 110 1.66 5.48 -3.42
C ARG A 110 1.39 6.89 -2.86
N SER A 111 1.87 7.17 -1.65
CA SER A 111 1.67 8.48 -1.01
C SER A 111 2.26 9.64 -1.82
N LYS A 112 3.41 9.43 -2.46
CA LYS A 112 4.00 10.44 -3.36
C LYS A 112 3.17 10.61 -4.65
N ILE A 113 2.65 9.52 -5.23
CA ILE A 113 1.76 9.58 -6.40
C ILE A 113 0.49 10.37 -6.04
N GLU A 114 -0.17 10.03 -4.95
CA GLU A 114 -1.38 10.71 -4.46
C GLU A 114 -1.13 12.17 -4.14
N TYR A 115 0.04 12.48 -3.59
CA TYR A 115 0.45 13.87 -3.37
C TYR A 115 0.55 14.68 -4.67
N HIS A 116 1.19 14.13 -5.72
CA HIS A 116 1.30 14.81 -7.02
C HIS A 116 -0.05 14.96 -7.72
N ARG A 117 -0.94 13.99 -7.54
CA ARG A 117 -2.26 13.99 -8.19
C ARG A 117 -3.34 14.74 -7.40
N GLY A 118 -3.13 14.93 -6.09
CA GLY A 118 -4.13 15.53 -5.19
C GLY A 118 -5.35 14.63 -4.90
N VAL A 119 -5.35 13.38 -5.35
CA VAL A 119 -6.47 12.42 -5.21
C VAL A 119 -5.99 11.01 -4.94
N ASP A 120 -6.85 10.16 -4.34
CA ASP A 120 -6.58 8.74 -4.17
C ASP A 120 -6.28 8.06 -5.51
N SER A 121 -5.25 7.25 -5.54
CA SER A 121 -4.77 6.56 -6.75
C SER A 121 -4.80 5.04 -6.64
N SER A 122 -5.35 4.49 -5.56
CA SER A 122 -5.36 3.05 -5.26
C SER A 122 -5.97 2.22 -6.37
N PHE A 123 -7.12 2.64 -6.89
CA PHE A 123 -7.82 1.94 -7.97
C PHE A 123 -6.99 1.93 -9.26
N ILE A 124 -6.41 3.07 -9.62
CA ILE A 124 -5.60 3.22 -10.83
C ILE A 124 -4.34 2.37 -10.73
N LEU A 125 -3.63 2.41 -9.59
CA LEU A 125 -2.45 1.58 -9.36
C LEU A 125 -2.77 0.09 -9.47
N LYS A 126 -3.92 -0.35 -8.91
CA LYS A 126 -4.37 -1.73 -9.04
C LYS A 126 -4.67 -2.11 -10.49
N SER A 127 -5.32 -1.24 -11.25
CA SER A 127 -5.60 -1.46 -12.67
C SER A 127 -4.31 -1.52 -13.50
N LEU A 128 -3.35 -0.62 -13.28
CA LEU A 128 -2.06 -0.62 -13.99
C LEU A 128 -1.22 -1.87 -13.67
N LEU A 129 -1.24 -2.36 -12.41
CA LEU A 129 -0.61 -3.62 -12.01
C LEU A 129 -1.28 -4.82 -12.73
N LEU A 130 -2.61 -4.86 -12.74
CA LEU A 130 -3.38 -5.92 -13.39
C LEU A 130 -3.10 -6.01 -14.89
N ARG A 131 -2.91 -4.86 -15.54
CA ARG A 131 -2.52 -4.75 -16.95
C ARG A 131 -1.04 -5.09 -17.21
N GLY A 132 -0.25 -5.30 -16.15
CA GLY A 132 1.18 -5.57 -16.25
C GLY A 132 2.01 -4.39 -16.79
N LEU A 133 1.51 -3.16 -16.66
CA LEU A 133 2.20 -1.95 -17.09
C LEU A 133 3.21 -1.45 -16.05
N ILE A 134 2.94 -1.74 -14.78
CA ILE A 134 3.81 -1.41 -13.66
C ILE A 134 4.04 -2.64 -12.78
N GLU A 135 5.11 -2.58 -12.01
CA GLU A 135 5.46 -3.56 -11.00
C GLU A 135 5.59 -2.86 -9.65
N ARG A 136 5.56 -3.62 -8.55
CA ARG A 136 5.78 -3.10 -7.21
C ARG A 136 6.65 -4.04 -6.40
N TYR A 137 7.40 -3.49 -5.46
CA TYR A 137 8.16 -4.22 -4.47
C TYR A 137 8.07 -3.53 -3.11
N PRO A 138 8.25 -4.27 -1.99
CA PRO A 138 8.20 -3.68 -0.65
C PRO A 138 9.18 -2.53 -0.49
N ASP A 139 8.75 -1.45 0.16
CA ASP A 139 9.64 -0.33 0.49
C ASP A 139 10.58 -0.76 1.63
N PRO A 140 11.91 -0.74 1.44
CA PRO A 140 12.86 -1.14 2.47
C PRO A 140 12.87 -0.18 3.68
N LYS A 141 12.33 1.03 3.54
CA LYS A 141 12.31 2.06 4.59
C LYS A 141 11.00 2.11 5.36
N MET A 142 9.90 1.63 4.78
CA MET A 142 8.57 1.73 5.39
C MET A 142 7.88 0.36 5.41
N PRO A 143 7.64 -0.23 6.59
CA PRO A 143 6.87 -1.46 6.72
C PRO A 143 5.49 -1.31 6.09
N ASN A 144 5.05 -2.33 5.35
CA ASN A 144 3.75 -2.39 4.67
C ASN A 144 3.51 -1.34 3.56
N ALA A 145 4.57 -0.67 3.10
CA ALA A 145 4.52 0.22 1.93
C ALA A 145 5.14 -0.45 0.71
N TYR A 146 4.75 0.00 -0.48
CA TYR A 146 5.28 -0.46 -1.76
C TYR A 146 5.84 0.70 -2.57
N LEU A 147 6.90 0.40 -3.31
CA LEU A 147 7.45 1.25 -4.35
C LEU A 147 7.03 0.72 -5.71
N TYR A 148 6.57 1.60 -6.57
CA TYR A 148 6.10 1.29 -7.92
C TYR A 148 7.16 1.66 -8.95
N VAL A 149 7.30 0.80 -9.96
CA VAL A 149 8.24 0.97 -11.09
C VAL A 149 7.55 0.58 -12.39
N PRO A 150 7.98 1.10 -13.55
CA PRO A 150 7.50 0.62 -14.84
C PRO A 150 7.91 -0.84 -15.06
N SER A 151 7.04 -1.64 -15.66
CA SER A 151 7.36 -3.01 -16.04
C SER A 151 8.25 -3.05 -17.29
N PHE A 152 8.98 -4.15 -17.47
CA PHE A 152 9.72 -4.40 -18.72
C PHE A 152 8.79 -4.43 -19.96
N ASN A 153 7.55 -4.89 -19.79
CA ASN A 153 6.56 -4.89 -20.85
C ASN A 153 6.21 -3.48 -21.31
N LEU A 154 6.05 -2.55 -20.37
CA LEU A 154 5.81 -1.14 -20.69
C LEU A 154 6.99 -0.52 -21.42
N LEU A 155 8.22 -0.69 -20.92
CA LEU A 155 9.41 -0.14 -21.57
C LEU A 155 9.56 -0.66 -23.00
N ARG A 156 9.34 -1.97 -23.21
CA ARG A 156 9.33 -2.59 -24.54
C ARG A 156 8.23 -2.02 -25.44
N HIS A 157 7.05 -1.76 -24.91
CA HIS A 157 5.94 -1.18 -25.67
C HIS A 157 6.23 0.26 -26.09
N LEU A 158 6.91 1.03 -25.25
CA LEU A 158 7.38 2.38 -25.55
C LEU A 158 8.63 2.41 -26.48
N GLY A 159 9.25 1.26 -26.75
CA GLY A 159 10.45 1.17 -27.58
C GLY A 159 11.71 1.74 -26.93
N ILE A 160 11.76 1.81 -25.61
CA ILE A 160 12.91 2.32 -24.83
C ILE A 160 13.57 1.20 -24.03
N SER A 161 14.87 1.31 -23.79
CA SER A 161 15.62 0.32 -23.03
C SER A 161 15.67 0.63 -21.53
N LYS A 162 15.59 1.89 -21.16
CA LYS A 162 15.62 2.40 -19.79
C LYS A 162 14.81 3.68 -19.67
N LYS A 163 14.41 4.04 -18.46
CA LYS A 163 13.58 5.24 -18.21
C LYS A 163 14.30 6.55 -18.58
N GLU A 164 15.63 6.55 -18.53
CA GLU A 164 16.45 7.71 -18.93
C GLU A 164 16.32 8.04 -20.42
N ASP A 165 15.83 7.10 -21.25
CA ASP A 165 15.58 7.31 -22.67
C ASP A 165 14.24 8.06 -22.93
N LEU A 166 13.45 8.35 -21.87
CA LEU A 166 12.22 9.14 -21.99
C LEU A 166 12.51 10.58 -22.39
N PRO A 167 11.63 11.21 -23.17
CA PRO A 167 11.75 12.62 -23.53
C PRO A 167 11.87 13.51 -22.28
N ASP A 168 12.78 14.48 -22.31
CA ASP A 168 12.98 15.45 -21.22
C ASP A 168 13.21 14.83 -19.82
N TYR A 169 13.66 13.57 -19.72
CA TYR A 169 13.82 12.85 -18.44
C TYR A 169 14.68 13.62 -17.44
N GLU A 170 15.83 14.16 -17.88
CA GLU A 170 16.74 14.92 -16.99
C GLU A 170 16.04 16.15 -16.40
N LYS A 171 15.31 16.89 -17.23
CA LYS A 171 14.56 18.08 -16.80
C LYS A 171 13.51 17.75 -15.73
N PHE A 172 12.73 16.68 -15.93
CA PHE A 172 11.75 16.24 -14.94
C PHE A 172 12.40 15.72 -13.66
N ASN A 173 13.51 15.03 -13.75
CA ASN A 173 14.25 14.55 -12.60
C ASN A 173 14.87 15.68 -11.77
N GLU A 174 15.40 16.73 -12.41
CA GLU A 174 15.86 17.94 -11.72
C GLU A 174 14.73 18.70 -11.03
N LEU A 175 13.56 18.82 -11.68
CA LEU A 175 12.38 19.43 -11.07
C LEU A 175 11.92 18.66 -9.83
N ASN A 176 11.92 17.33 -9.89
CA ASN A 176 11.55 16.50 -8.75
C ASN A 176 12.53 16.64 -7.58
N LYS A 177 13.83 16.70 -7.84
CA LYS A 177 14.86 16.94 -6.81
C LYS A 177 14.65 18.27 -6.11
N LYS A 178 14.48 19.35 -6.85
CA LYS A 178 14.20 20.68 -6.31
C LYS A 178 12.94 20.72 -5.46
N PHE A 179 11.94 19.97 -5.88
CA PHE A 179 10.67 19.85 -5.17
C PHE A 179 10.82 19.07 -3.84
N GLU A 180 11.61 18.01 -3.82
CA GLU A 180 11.92 17.24 -2.60
C GLU A 180 12.80 18.07 -1.64
N GLU A 181 13.78 18.79 -2.14
CA GLU A 181 14.64 19.70 -1.34
C GLU A 181 13.84 20.85 -0.74
N GLY A 182 12.89 21.44 -1.50
CA GLY A 182 12.01 22.51 -1.01
C GLY A 182 11.07 22.04 0.11
N LYS A 183 10.65 20.76 0.10
CA LYS A 183 9.87 20.16 1.20
C LYS A 183 10.69 19.99 2.47
N LEU A 184 11.90 19.46 2.36
CA LEU A 184 12.81 19.29 3.50
C LEU A 184 13.12 20.64 4.17
N ALA A 185 13.20 21.72 3.38
CA ALA A 185 13.37 23.07 3.91
C ALA A 185 12.13 23.60 4.63
N GLN A 186 10.91 23.24 4.20
CA GLN A 186 9.65 23.64 4.86
C GLN A 186 9.35 22.80 6.11
N GLU A 187 9.68 21.51 6.12
CA GLU A 187 9.54 20.66 7.31
C GLU A 187 10.51 21.05 8.42
N ASN A 188 11.73 21.49 8.06
CA ASN A 188 12.72 22.00 9.01
C ASN A 188 12.44 23.45 9.50
N SER A 189 11.51 24.14 8.88
CA SER A 189 11.11 25.52 9.25
C SER A 189 9.74 25.60 9.94
N ASN A 190 9.25 24.51 10.52
CA ASN A 190 7.95 24.50 11.21
C ASN A 190 8.09 25.18 12.60
N PRO A 191 7.47 26.34 12.85
CA PRO A 191 7.71 27.17 14.03
C PRO A 191 7.13 26.62 15.35
N LEU A 192 6.58 25.41 15.35
CA LEU A 192 5.90 24.83 16.51
C LEU A 192 6.86 24.27 17.57
N GLU A 193 8.14 24.03 17.26
CA GLU A 193 9.13 23.60 18.26
C GLU A 193 9.89 24.76 18.92
N GLU A 194 10.00 25.92 18.30
CA GLU A 194 10.63 27.09 18.93
C GLU A 194 9.77 27.69 20.05
N ASN A 195 8.45 27.61 19.97
CA ASN A 195 7.56 28.17 21.00
C ASN A 195 7.54 27.33 22.31
N LEU A 196 7.84 26.05 22.25
CA LEU A 196 7.92 25.20 23.46
C LEU A 196 9.22 25.41 24.25
N SER A 197 10.31 25.73 23.56
CA SER A 197 11.60 25.99 24.20
C SER A 197 11.69 27.38 24.85
N GLU A 198 10.96 28.38 24.35
CA GLU A 198 10.89 29.73 24.95
C GLU A 198 9.94 29.78 26.17
N GLU A 199 8.85 29.01 26.18
CA GLU A 199 7.96 28.91 27.34
C GLU A 199 8.59 28.17 28.52
N GLU A 200 9.41 27.15 28.29
CA GLU A 200 10.15 26.45 29.33
C GLU A 200 11.31 27.28 29.90
N GLN A 201 11.96 28.11 29.08
CA GLN A 201 13.03 28.99 29.56
C GLN A 201 12.49 30.18 30.39
N ASN A 202 11.32 30.70 30.05
CA ASN A 202 10.67 31.75 30.81
C ASN A 202 10.09 31.29 32.16
N LYS A 203 9.63 30.04 32.28
CA LYS A 203 9.19 29.46 33.55
C LYS A 203 10.35 29.27 34.51
N ASN A 204 11.51 28.83 34.05
CA ASN A 204 12.71 28.63 34.87
C ASN A 204 13.40 29.93 35.32
N GLN A 205 13.15 31.08 34.72
CA GLN A 205 13.67 32.38 35.14
C GLN A 205 12.79 33.03 36.21
N ASN A 206 11.48 32.79 36.20
CA ASN A 206 10.58 33.38 37.21
C ASN A 206 10.62 32.62 38.56
N GLU A 207 11.01 31.35 38.60
CA GLU A 207 11.19 30.61 39.87
C GLU A 207 12.51 30.93 40.61
N LYS A 208 13.46 31.63 39.98
CA LYS A 208 14.74 32.03 40.62
C LYS A 208 14.72 33.47 41.22
N THR A 209 13.63 34.19 41.09
CA THR A 209 13.52 35.60 41.60
C THR A 209 12.60 35.72 42.81
N GLU A 210 12.03 34.64 43.33
CA GLU A 210 11.17 34.61 44.53
C GLU A 210 11.77 33.78 45.68
N ASN A 211 13.10 33.75 45.87
CA ASN A 211 13.71 33.26 47.12
C ASN A 211 14.78 34.23 47.64
#